data_8add76ba5794fc2326e1d350a409cd28
#
_entry.id   8add76ba5794fc2326e1d350a409cd28
#
_cell.length_a   1.000
_cell.length_b   1.000
_cell.length_c   1.000
_cell.angle_alpha   90.00
_cell.angle_beta   90.00
_cell.angle_gamma   90.00
#
_symmetry.space_group_name_H-M   'P 1'
#
loop_
_entity.id
_entity.type
_entity.pdbx_description
1 polymer ?
#
loop_
_entity_poly.entity_id
_entity_poly.type
_entity_poly.pdbx_seq_one_letter_code
_entity_poly.pdbx_strand_id
1 'polypeptide(L)'
;AGFTGSEVGNKYPKDPEVLKKALELRGVEICNQWFSSFLITKPFEEVEKEFRAQLAFLKAMGAKVIGASEQSHSVQGQMDTPIFGHKYEMNDEEWDTFCTGMNKLGKIAKEEYGIALTFHHHMGTVVQSLAEVDRMMENTDPEYVSLLFDTGHFTYCGEDPLEVVKKYVHRIKHVHLKDIRPEVVEQVKKENMSFLAGVRAGAFTIPGDGCINYDPIFKVLEDAGY
;
A
#
# COMPACT_ATOMS: atom_id res chain seq x y z
N ALA A 1 9.50 -21.22 7.39
CA ALA A 1 10.03 -20.20 6.47
C ALA A 1 10.61 -18.98 7.22
N GLY A 2 10.50 -18.92 8.56
CA GLY A 2 11.11 -17.87 9.40
C GLY A 2 10.28 -16.56 9.49
N PHE A 3 9.09 -16.53 8.93
CA PHE A 3 8.20 -15.36 9.08
C PHE A 3 7.67 -15.28 10.52
N THR A 4 7.76 -14.08 11.13
CA THR A 4 7.28 -13.78 12.48
C THR A 4 6.04 -12.89 12.45
N GLY A 5 5.72 -12.28 11.31
CA GLY A 5 4.57 -11.41 11.10
C GLY A 5 3.74 -11.80 9.89
N SER A 6 2.49 -11.38 9.90
CA SER A 6 1.56 -11.50 8.78
C SER A 6 0.64 -10.30 8.71
N GLU A 7 0.27 -9.90 7.51
CA GLU A 7 -0.86 -9.02 7.31
C GLU A 7 -2.18 -9.78 7.44
N VAL A 8 -3.26 -9.08 7.78
CA VAL A 8 -4.58 -9.71 7.92
C VAL A 8 -5.10 -10.14 6.55
N GLY A 9 -5.29 -11.43 6.38
CA GLY A 9 -5.85 -12.02 5.16
C GLY A 9 -7.37 -12.21 5.25
N ASN A 10 -8.02 -12.27 4.10
CA ASN A 10 -9.49 -12.43 3.98
C ASN A 10 -10.03 -13.72 4.64
N LYS A 11 -9.17 -14.70 4.85
CA LYS A 11 -9.54 -16.01 5.47
C LYS A 11 -9.30 -16.03 6.98
N TYR A 12 -8.79 -14.96 7.56
CA TYR A 12 -8.52 -14.89 9.00
C TYR A 12 -9.83 -14.68 9.78
N PRO A 13 -9.93 -15.24 11.00
CA PRO A 13 -11.01 -14.92 11.92
C PRO A 13 -11.14 -13.41 12.12
N LYS A 14 -12.37 -12.92 12.15
CA LYS A 14 -12.64 -11.49 12.39
C LYS A 14 -12.64 -11.13 13.87
N ASP A 15 -12.79 -12.12 14.75
CA ASP A 15 -12.69 -11.96 16.18
C ASP A 15 -11.20 -11.91 16.58
N PRO A 16 -10.72 -10.78 17.15
CA PRO A 16 -9.32 -10.63 17.51
C PRO A 16 -8.85 -11.64 18.57
N GLU A 17 -9.70 -12.04 19.51
CA GLU A 17 -9.34 -13.02 20.54
C GLU A 17 -9.11 -14.42 19.95
N VAL A 18 -9.94 -14.79 18.98
CA VAL A 18 -9.78 -16.06 18.25
C VAL A 18 -8.53 -16.03 17.38
N LEU A 19 -8.35 -14.94 16.63
CA LEU A 19 -7.20 -14.79 15.73
C LEU A 19 -5.88 -14.75 16.52
N LYS A 20 -5.81 -14.00 17.61
CA LYS A 20 -4.63 -13.88 18.45
C LYS A 20 -4.16 -15.24 18.96
N LYS A 21 -5.07 -16.03 19.56
CA LYS A 21 -4.74 -17.40 20.03
C LYS A 21 -4.25 -18.30 18.90
N ALA A 22 -4.88 -18.22 17.71
CA ALA A 22 -4.47 -19.02 16.56
C ALA A 22 -3.07 -18.67 16.04
N LEU A 23 -2.68 -17.40 16.12
CA LEU A 23 -1.37 -16.90 15.68
C LEU A 23 -0.29 -17.17 16.73
N GLU A 24 -0.59 -16.99 18.02
CA GLU A 24 0.32 -17.30 19.12
C GLU A 24 0.84 -18.75 19.06
N LEU A 25 -0.02 -19.71 18.74
CA LEU A 25 0.35 -21.11 18.53
C LEU A 25 1.39 -21.31 17.38
N ARG A 26 1.56 -20.31 16.52
CA ARG A 26 2.44 -20.36 15.35
C ARG A 26 3.64 -19.43 15.45
N GLY A 27 3.74 -18.67 16.54
CA GLY A 27 4.76 -17.64 16.72
C GLY A 27 4.66 -16.52 15.68
N VAL A 28 3.44 -16.16 15.27
CA VAL A 28 3.18 -15.13 14.25
C VAL A 28 2.34 -14.01 14.86
N GLU A 29 2.65 -12.77 14.54
CA GLU A 29 1.91 -11.58 14.94
C GLU A 29 1.27 -10.88 13.75
N ILE A 30 0.23 -10.06 13.98
CA ILE A 30 -0.30 -9.18 12.95
C ILE A 30 0.56 -7.91 12.90
N CYS A 31 1.08 -7.60 11.72
CA CYS A 31 1.88 -6.39 11.49
C CYS A 31 1.10 -5.28 10.77
N ASN A 32 0.15 -5.61 9.91
CA ASN A 32 -0.59 -4.65 9.07
C ASN A 32 -1.94 -5.22 8.62
N GLN A 33 -2.80 -4.33 8.13
CA GLN A 33 -3.99 -4.67 7.36
C GLN A 33 -4.24 -3.62 6.30
N TRP A 34 -4.65 -4.05 5.11
CA TRP A 34 -5.09 -3.17 4.04
C TRP A 34 -6.39 -2.45 4.40
N PHE A 35 -6.41 -1.13 4.19
CA PHE A 35 -7.59 -0.28 4.27
C PHE A 35 -7.87 0.37 2.92
N SER A 36 -9.05 0.12 2.37
CA SER A 36 -9.53 0.81 1.16
C SER A 36 -10.18 2.12 1.58
N SER A 37 -9.54 3.25 1.33
CA SER A 37 -10.17 4.56 1.47
C SER A 37 -10.97 4.92 0.22
N PHE A 38 -11.99 5.75 0.42
CA PHE A 38 -12.85 6.27 -0.64
C PHE A 38 -13.09 7.77 -0.37
N LEU A 39 -12.04 8.50 -0.04
CA LEU A 39 -12.09 9.89 0.39
C LEU A 39 -12.65 10.84 -0.67
N ILE A 40 -12.51 10.49 -1.96
CA ILE A 40 -12.99 11.32 -3.07
C ILE A 40 -14.49 11.08 -3.33
N THR A 41 -14.98 9.86 -3.10
CA THR A 41 -16.35 9.45 -3.49
C THR A 41 -17.31 9.23 -2.34
N LYS A 42 -16.82 9.22 -1.09
CA LYS A 42 -17.65 9.08 0.11
C LYS A 42 -17.46 10.26 1.06
N PRO A 43 -18.48 10.60 1.88
CA PRO A 43 -18.33 11.54 2.98
C PRO A 43 -17.21 11.09 3.94
N PHE A 44 -16.40 12.03 4.43
CA PHE A 44 -15.29 11.73 5.32
C PHE A 44 -15.72 10.93 6.56
N GLU A 45 -16.87 11.26 7.15
CA GLU A 45 -17.40 10.61 8.35
C GLU A 45 -17.70 9.12 8.14
N GLU A 46 -18.07 8.73 6.93
CA GLU A 46 -18.29 7.31 6.58
C GLU A 46 -16.95 6.58 6.52
N VAL A 47 -15.96 7.16 5.82
CA VAL A 47 -14.61 6.61 5.72
C VAL A 47 -13.94 6.52 7.09
N GLU A 48 -14.07 7.58 7.91
CA GLU A 48 -13.55 7.63 9.29
C GLU A 48 -14.13 6.51 10.15
N LYS A 49 -15.44 6.29 10.07
CA LYS A 49 -16.12 5.23 10.85
C LYS A 49 -15.56 3.84 10.52
N GLU A 50 -15.40 3.53 9.22
CA GLU A 50 -14.82 2.27 8.76
C GLU A 50 -13.36 2.15 9.21
N PHE A 51 -12.59 3.23 9.08
CA PHE A 51 -11.18 3.30 9.47
C PHE A 51 -10.98 3.07 10.97
N ARG A 52 -11.78 3.73 11.83
CA ARG A 52 -11.75 3.55 13.29
C ARG A 52 -12.05 2.10 13.71
N ALA A 53 -13.00 1.45 13.04
CA ALA A 53 -13.31 0.04 13.32
C ALA A 53 -12.10 -0.87 13.04
N GLN A 54 -11.39 -0.60 11.94
CA GLN A 54 -10.20 -1.35 11.58
C GLN A 54 -9.01 -1.03 12.51
N LEU A 55 -8.83 0.23 12.90
CA LEU A 55 -7.82 0.63 13.88
C LEU A 55 -8.04 -0.04 15.25
N ALA A 56 -9.28 -0.14 15.70
CA ALA A 56 -9.61 -0.82 16.95
C ALA A 56 -9.22 -2.32 16.89
N PHE A 57 -9.49 -2.98 15.77
CA PHE A 57 -9.06 -4.36 15.53
C PHE A 57 -7.53 -4.48 15.53
N LEU A 58 -6.83 -3.64 14.77
CA LEU A 58 -5.36 -3.64 14.69
C LEU A 58 -4.70 -3.36 16.05
N LYS A 59 -5.27 -2.43 16.83
CA LYS A 59 -4.80 -2.15 18.19
C LYS A 59 -4.95 -3.38 19.10
N ALA A 60 -6.08 -4.08 19.02
CA ALA A 60 -6.30 -5.32 19.76
C ALA A 60 -5.30 -6.42 19.35
N MET A 61 -4.90 -6.46 18.08
CA MET A 61 -3.89 -7.38 17.55
C MET A 61 -2.43 -6.96 17.82
N GLY A 62 -2.19 -5.74 18.35
CA GLY A 62 -0.85 -5.22 18.63
C GLY A 62 -0.12 -4.65 17.43
N ALA A 63 -0.77 -4.52 16.27
CA ALA A 63 -0.16 -3.95 15.07
C ALA A 63 0.24 -2.48 15.26
N LYS A 64 1.30 -2.06 14.56
CA LYS A 64 1.86 -0.71 14.67
C LYS A 64 1.62 0.14 13.41
N VAL A 65 1.19 -0.48 12.33
CA VAL A 65 0.90 0.21 11.07
C VAL A 65 -0.45 -0.22 10.51
N ILE A 66 -1.04 0.67 9.70
CA ILE A 66 -2.18 0.40 8.83
C ILE A 66 -1.84 0.88 7.43
N GLY A 67 -1.97 0.00 6.43
CA GLY A 67 -1.70 0.30 5.04
C GLY A 67 -2.97 0.74 4.33
N ALA A 68 -3.08 2.02 3.96
CA ALA A 68 -4.22 2.56 3.24
C ALA A 68 -3.92 2.79 1.75
N SER A 69 -4.92 2.63 0.92
CA SER A 69 -4.86 3.00 -0.50
C SER A 69 -6.19 3.63 -0.91
N GLU A 70 -6.13 4.69 -1.71
CA GLU A 70 -7.34 5.36 -2.22
C GLU A 70 -7.95 4.56 -3.37
N GLN A 71 -9.16 4.06 -3.18
CA GLN A 71 -9.82 3.14 -4.10
C GLN A 71 -10.95 3.79 -4.90
N SER A 72 -11.22 5.08 -4.71
CA SER A 72 -12.14 5.83 -5.56
C SER A 72 -11.67 5.72 -7.02
N HIS A 73 -12.61 5.37 -7.89
CA HIS A 73 -12.34 5.20 -9.33
C HIS A 73 -11.23 4.20 -9.71
N SER A 74 -10.83 3.32 -8.78
CA SER A 74 -9.80 2.32 -9.05
C SER A 74 -10.24 1.31 -10.11
N VAL A 75 -9.34 1.00 -11.05
CA VAL A 75 -9.54 -0.03 -12.06
C VAL A 75 -8.85 -1.35 -11.73
N GLN A 76 -8.12 -1.41 -10.64
CA GLN A 76 -7.33 -2.61 -10.26
C GLN A 76 -8.17 -3.89 -10.11
N GLY A 77 -9.43 -3.78 -9.69
CA GLY A 77 -10.35 -4.91 -9.52
C GLY A 77 -11.20 -5.22 -10.75
N GLN A 78 -11.11 -4.40 -11.81
CA GLN A 78 -11.91 -4.58 -13.01
C GLN A 78 -11.26 -5.63 -13.92
N MET A 79 -12.05 -6.65 -14.30
CA MET A 79 -11.51 -7.79 -15.06
C MET A 79 -11.26 -7.49 -16.53
N ASP A 80 -12.05 -6.55 -17.10
CA ASP A 80 -12.07 -6.27 -18.54
C ASP A 80 -11.43 -4.91 -18.90
N THR A 81 -10.95 -4.15 -17.90
CA THR A 81 -10.32 -2.86 -18.12
C THR A 81 -8.80 -3.01 -18.18
N PRO A 82 -8.14 -2.62 -19.28
CA PRO A 82 -6.69 -2.62 -19.37
C PRO A 82 -6.07 -1.78 -18.25
N ILE A 83 -4.98 -2.28 -17.67
CA ILE A 83 -4.35 -1.58 -16.53
C ILE A 83 -3.57 -0.34 -16.97
N PHE A 84 -3.04 -0.32 -18.19
CA PHE A 84 -2.33 0.82 -18.74
C PHE A 84 -3.27 1.74 -19.52
N GLY A 85 -3.17 3.06 -19.28
CA GLY A 85 -3.91 4.09 -20.01
C GLY A 85 -5.37 4.29 -19.59
N HIS A 86 -5.85 3.60 -18.56
CA HIS A 86 -7.26 3.69 -18.11
C HIS A 86 -7.41 4.12 -16.64
N LYS A 87 -6.31 4.52 -16.01
CA LYS A 87 -6.32 5.05 -14.65
C LYS A 87 -7.07 6.39 -14.59
N TYR A 88 -7.87 6.58 -13.54
CA TYR A 88 -8.47 7.88 -13.25
C TYR A 88 -7.41 8.89 -12.77
N GLU A 89 -7.52 10.12 -13.24
CA GLU A 89 -6.65 11.23 -12.83
C GLU A 89 -7.46 12.25 -12.02
N MET A 90 -7.03 12.49 -10.80
CA MET A 90 -7.67 13.46 -9.91
C MET A 90 -7.44 14.90 -10.40
N ASN A 91 -8.48 15.72 -10.33
CA ASN A 91 -8.35 17.16 -10.44
C ASN A 91 -7.83 17.77 -9.13
N ASP A 92 -7.57 19.09 -9.11
CA ASP A 92 -6.95 19.76 -7.97
C ASP A 92 -7.84 19.73 -6.71
N GLU A 93 -9.17 19.83 -6.86
CA GLU A 93 -10.11 19.76 -5.74
C GLU A 93 -10.17 18.36 -5.13
N GLU A 94 -10.10 17.33 -5.94
CA GLU A 94 -10.02 15.94 -5.49
C GLU A 94 -8.70 15.65 -4.77
N TRP A 95 -7.57 16.23 -5.25
CA TRP A 95 -6.29 16.16 -4.57
C TRP A 95 -6.34 16.80 -3.19
N ASP A 96 -6.94 17.99 -3.06
CA ASP A 96 -7.09 18.68 -1.78
C ASP A 96 -7.96 17.87 -0.81
N THR A 97 -9.08 17.31 -1.31
CA THR A 97 -9.98 16.45 -0.54
C THR A 97 -9.25 15.20 -0.05
N PHE A 98 -8.53 14.52 -0.93
CA PHE A 98 -7.77 13.33 -0.63
C PHE A 98 -6.67 13.61 0.41
N CYS A 99 -5.79 14.58 0.16
CA CYS A 99 -4.67 14.88 1.07
C CYS A 99 -5.14 15.36 2.45
N THR A 100 -6.19 16.20 2.48
CA THR A 100 -6.82 16.65 3.74
C THR A 100 -7.41 15.47 4.50
N GLY A 101 -8.11 14.56 3.81
CA GLY A 101 -8.68 13.36 4.39
C GLY A 101 -7.60 12.43 4.95
N MET A 102 -6.51 12.20 4.20
CA MET A 102 -5.38 11.39 4.65
C MET A 102 -4.72 11.96 5.91
N ASN A 103 -4.51 13.28 5.98
CA ASN A 103 -3.99 13.94 7.18
C ASN A 103 -4.89 13.71 8.41
N LYS A 104 -6.21 13.83 8.25
CA LYS A 104 -7.17 13.57 9.33
C LYS A 104 -7.14 12.11 9.77
N LEU A 105 -7.15 11.15 8.84
CA LEU A 105 -7.07 9.72 9.16
C LEU A 105 -5.73 9.38 9.85
N GLY A 106 -4.62 9.91 9.36
CA GLY A 106 -3.30 9.69 9.96
C GLY A 106 -3.20 10.25 11.37
N LYS A 107 -3.77 11.44 11.61
CA LYS A 107 -3.86 12.02 12.95
C LYS A 107 -4.65 11.13 13.90
N ILE A 108 -5.83 10.67 13.51
CA ILE A 108 -6.65 9.73 14.29
C ILE A 108 -5.85 8.45 14.61
N ALA A 109 -5.23 7.84 13.60
CA ALA A 109 -4.45 6.61 13.78
C ALA A 109 -3.32 6.79 14.81
N LYS A 110 -2.56 7.88 14.69
CA LYS A 110 -1.41 8.15 15.55
C LYS A 110 -1.82 8.54 16.96
N GLU A 111 -2.68 9.58 17.11
CA GLU A 111 -2.97 10.17 18.41
C GLU A 111 -3.90 9.32 19.28
N GLU A 112 -4.88 8.63 18.68
CA GLU A 112 -5.87 7.87 19.44
C GLU A 112 -5.53 6.38 19.55
N TYR A 113 -4.83 5.83 18.56
CA TYR A 113 -4.55 4.39 18.52
C TYR A 113 -3.07 4.05 18.64
N GLY A 114 -2.15 5.00 18.41
CA GLY A 114 -0.71 4.75 18.41
C GLY A 114 -0.25 3.91 17.21
N ILE A 115 -0.98 4.01 16.09
CA ILE A 115 -0.76 3.27 14.85
C ILE A 115 -0.34 4.28 13.76
N ALA A 116 0.71 3.96 13.00
CA ALA A 116 1.13 4.79 11.88
C ALA A 116 0.30 4.48 10.63
N LEU A 117 -0.23 5.53 9.99
CA LEU A 117 -0.84 5.41 8.67
C LEU A 117 0.26 5.38 7.61
N THR A 118 0.27 4.33 6.79
CA THR A 118 1.17 4.17 5.65
C THR A 118 0.34 4.11 4.37
N PHE A 119 0.63 5.00 3.42
CA PHE A 119 -0.09 5.00 2.14
C PHE A 119 0.57 4.06 1.15
N HIS A 120 -0.21 3.16 0.58
CA HIS A 120 0.21 2.25 -0.48
C HIS A 120 -0.27 2.78 -1.83
N HIS A 121 0.67 3.32 -2.64
CA HIS A 121 0.43 3.56 -4.06
C HIS A 121 0.21 2.21 -4.77
N HIS A 122 -0.64 2.18 -5.78
CA HIS A 122 -0.98 0.90 -6.41
C HIS A 122 -1.34 1.07 -7.88
N MET A 123 -0.95 0.09 -8.70
CA MET A 123 -1.37 0.03 -10.09
C MET A 123 -2.89 0.11 -10.21
N GLY A 124 -3.36 1.01 -11.09
CA GLY A 124 -4.78 1.21 -11.38
C GLY A 124 -5.56 2.03 -10.35
N THR A 125 -4.90 2.62 -9.37
CA THR A 125 -5.50 3.59 -8.44
C THR A 125 -5.15 5.03 -8.83
N VAL A 126 -5.75 5.99 -8.16
CA VAL A 126 -5.53 7.43 -8.39
C VAL A 126 -4.11 7.91 -8.01
N VAL A 127 -3.40 7.14 -7.18
CA VAL A 127 -1.98 7.36 -6.86
C VAL A 127 -1.19 6.13 -7.27
N GLN A 128 -0.58 6.18 -8.44
CA GLN A 128 0.13 5.07 -9.07
C GLN A 128 1.61 5.39 -9.33
N SER A 129 1.91 6.52 -9.95
CA SER A 129 3.24 6.94 -10.36
C SER A 129 4.03 7.65 -9.25
N LEU A 130 5.34 7.77 -9.43
CA LEU A 130 6.19 8.54 -8.52
C LEU A 130 5.76 10.01 -8.47
N ALA A 131 5.39 10.62 -9.60
CA ALA A 131 4.91 12.00 -9.63
C ALA A 131 3.65 12.21 -8.78
N GLU A 132 2.74 11.23 -8.75
CA GLU A 132 1.55 11.28 -7.89
C GLU A 132 1.88 11.03 -6.42
N VAL A 133 2.83 10.13 -6.15
CA VAL A 133 3.38 9.96 -4.80
C VAL A 133 4.07 11.25 -4.32
N ASP A 134 4.85 11.90 -5.18
CA ASP A 134 5.48 13.20 -4.87
C ASP A 134 4.43 14.23 -4.48
N ARG A 135 3.39 14.39 -5.30
CA ARG A 135 2.29 15.33 -5.03
C ARG A 135 1.60 15.02 -3.70
N MET A 136 1.32 13.76 -3.41
CA MET A 136 0.73 13.35 -2.13
C MET A 136 1.67 13.68 -0.95
N MET A 137 2.96 13.34 -1.05
CA MET A 137 3.92 13.56 0.02
C MET A 137 4.16 15.04 0.31
N GLU A 138 4.11 15.90 -0.71
CA GLU A 138 4.24 17.34 -0.58
C GLU A 138 3.02 18.01 0.06
N ASN A 139 1.82 17.41 -0.11
CA ASN A 139 0.55 17.95 0.38
C ASN A 139 0.01 17.22 1.61
N THR A 140 0.79 16.31 2.21
CA THR A 140 0.43 15.62 3.45
C THR A 140 1.47 15.86 4.55
N ASP A 141 0.99 15.88 5.79
CA ASP A 141 1.83 16.08 6.97
C ASP A 141 2.71 14.84 7.21
N PRO A 142 4.05 14.99 7.23
CA PRO A 142 4.98 13.90 7.49
C PRO A 142 4.81 13.27 8.88
N GLU A 143 4.17 13.96 9.81
CA GLU A 143 3.87 13.43 11.14
C GLU A 143 2.76 12.39 11.10
N TYR A 144 1.81 12.52 10.17
CA TYR A 144 0.59 11.72 10.13
C TYR A 144 0.53 10.73 8.98
N VAL A 145 1.12 11.07 7.83
CA VAL A 145 1.07 10.22 6.62
C VAL A 145 2.46 9.74 6.26
N SER A 146 2.66 8.45 6.24
CA SER A 146 3.91 7.79 5.84
C SER A 146 3.72 7.00 4.55
N LEU A 147 4.80 6.53 3.94
CA LEU A 147 4.76 5.70 2.74
C LEU A 147 4.84 4.22 3.12
N LEU A 148 3.97 3.42 2.53
CA LEU A 148 4.19 2.00 2.34
C LEU A 148 4.95 1.85 1.02
N PHE A 149 6.21 1.49 1.10
CA PHE A 149 7.08 1.33 -0.05
C PHE A 149 6.92 -0.06 -0.65
N ASP A 150 6.40 -0.14 -1.87
CA ASP A 150 6.22 -1.41 -2.60
C ASP A 150 7.09 -1.41 -3.86
N THR A 151 8.14 -2.24 -3.85
CA THR A 151 9.10 -2.32 -4.94
C THR A 151 8.47 -2.75 -6.25
N GLY A 152 7.53 -3.70 -6.20
CA GLY A 152 6.90 -4.24 -7.40
C GLY A 152 5.94 -3.26 -8.06
N HIS A 153 5.13 -2.53 -7.30
CA HIS A 153 4.20 -1.56 -7.88
C HIS A 153 4.92 -0.37 -8.53
N PHE A 154 6.02 0.11 -7.94
CA PHE A 154 6.86 1.13 -8.58
C PHE A 154 7.47 0.60 -9.89
N THR A 155 8.07 -0.58 -9.86
CA THR A 155 8.66 -1.18 -11.07
C THR A 155 7.59 -1.46 -12.14
N TYR A 156 6.39 -1.92 -11.75
CA TYR A 156 5.30 -2.21 -12.69
C TYR A 156 4.80 -0.96 -13.41
N CYS A 157 4.76 0.20 -12.77
CA CYS A 157 4.42 1.47 -13.43
C CYS A 157 5.59 2.11 -14.19
N GLY A 158 6.79 1.54 -14.14
CA GLY A 158 7.97 1.99 -14.89
C GLY A 158 8.93 2.85 -14.09
N GLU A 159 8.80 2.92 -12.78
CA GLU A 159 9.66 3.68 -11.89
C GLU A 159 10.83 2.83 -11.36
N ASP A 160 11.92 3.49 -10.97
CA ASP A 160 13.03 2.83 -10.29
C ASP A 160 12.81 2.83 -8.76
N PRO A 161 12.56 1.68 -8.12
CA PRO A 161 12.35 1.61 -6.69
C PRO A 161 13.57 2.06 -5.87
N LEU A 162 14.79 2.00 -6.43
CA LEU A 162 15.99 2.51 -5.76
C LEU A 162 15.94 4.05 -5.62
N GLU A 163 15.53 4.76 -6.65
CA GLU A 163 15.39 6.22 -6.57
C GLU A 163 14.25 6.62 -5.61
N VAL A 164 13.17 5.86 -5.58
CA VAL A 164 12.06 6.10 -4.65
C VAL A 164 12.51 5.92 -3.20
N VAL A 165 13.18 4.81 -2.87
CA VAL A 165 13.62 4.58 -1.48
C VAL A 165 14.64 5.61 -1.03
N LYS A 166 15.56 6.04 -1.87
CA LYS A 166 16.51 7.14 -1.56
C LYS A 166 15.77 8.44 -1.23
N LYS A 167 14.73 8.76 -2.00
CA LYS A 167 13.95 9.99 -1.82
C LYS A 167 13.12 9.98 -0.55
N TYR A 168 12.50 8.85 -0.23
CA TYR A 168 11.45 8.75 0.80
C TYR A 168 11.78 7.87 2.00
N VAL A 169 13.03 7.41 2.19
CA VAL A 169 13.39 6.49 3.27
C VAL A 169 12.92 6.99 4.65
N HIS A 170 12.98 8.29 4.92
CA HIS A 170 12.54 8.88 6.20
C HIS A 170 11.00 8.95 6.36
N ARG A 171 10.25 8.71 5.28
CA ARG A 171 8.79 8.64 5.26
C ARG A 171 8.28 7.20 5.21
N ILE A 172 9.16 6.20 5.01
CA ILE A 172 8.80 4.78 4.92
C ILE A 172 8.62 4.20 6.32
N LYS A 173 7.45 3.58 6.56
CA LYS A 173 7.16 2.84 7.81
C LYS A 173 6.64 1.43 7.57
N HIS A 174 6.45 1.05 6.32
CA HIS A 174 6.15 -0.33 5.94
C HIS A 174 6.69 -0.61 4.55
N VAL A 175 7.13 -1.85 4.32
CA VAL A 175 7.75 -2.26 3.05
C VAL A 175 7.08 -3.52 2.53
N HIS A 176 6.73 -3.50 1.26
CA HIS A 176 6.37 -4.68 0.48
C HIS A 176 7.46 -4.99 -0.53
N LEU A 177 8.02 -6.18 -0.44
CA LEU A 177 9.02 -6.65 -1.39
C LEU A 177 8.37 -7.58 -2.41
N LYS A 178 8.01 -7.03 -3.56
CA LYS A 178 7.54 -7.78 -4.72
C LYS A 178 8.53 -7.58 -5.85
N ASP A 179 8.88 -8.65 -6.53
CA ASP A 179 9.69 -8.56 -7.75
C ASP A 179 8.81 -8.60 -9.00
N ILE A 180 9.36 -8.23 -10.14
CA ILE A 180 8.65 -8.09 -11.41
C ILE A 180 9.33 -8.91 -12.48
N ARG A 181 8.51 -9.62 -13.29
CA ARG A 181 8.94 -10.22 -14.56
C ARG A 181 8.63 -9.25 -15.70
N PRO A 182 9.65 -8.54 -16.23
CA PRO A 182 9.44 -7.49 -17.23
C PRO A 182 8.81 -8.01 -18.52
N GLU A 183 9.12 -9.23 -18.93
CA GLU A 183 8.53 -9.87 -20.11
C GLU A 183 7.01 -10.05 -19.98
N VAL A 184 6.51 -10.33 -18.75
CA VAL A 184 5.08 -10.43 -18.50
C VAL A 184 4.43 -9.04 -18.49
N VAL A 185 5.10 -8.02 -17.95
CA VAL A 185 4.60 -6.63 -17.99
C VAL A 185 4.51 -6.14 -19.44
N GLU A 186 5.48 -6.45 -20.29
CA GLU A 186 5.40 -6.13 -21.72
C GLU A 186 4.26 -6.89 -22.42
N GLN A 187 4.01 -8.14 -22.05
CA GLN A 187 2.83 -8.87 -22.53
C GLN A 187 1.54 -8.17 -22.10
N VAL A 188 1.42 -7.77 -20.84
CA VAL A 188 0.24 -7.04 -20.31
C VAL A 188 -0.04 -5.77 -21.13
N LYS A 189 0.99 -4.99 -21.45
CA LYS A 189 0.88 -3.80 -22.29
C LYS A 189 0.41 -4.14 -23.71
N LYS A 190 1.08 -5.11 -24.36
CA LYS A 190 0.81 -5.51 -25.73
C LYS A 190 -0.59 -6.07 -25.92
N GLU A 191 -1.07 -6.85 -24.96
CA GLU A 191 -2.37 -7.54 -25.02
C GLU A 191 -3.49 -6.74 -24.34
N ASN A 192 -3.22 -5.53 -23.85
CA ASN A 192 -4.18 -4.70 -23.12
C ASN A 192 -4.84 -5.47 -21.96
N MET A 193 -4.06 -6.19 -21.18
CA MET A 193 -4.57 -7.01 -20.09
C MET A 193 -5.01 -6.15 -18.90
N SER A 194 -6.02 -6.64 -18.16
CA SER A 194 -6.37 -6.07 -16.84
C SER A 194 -5.28 -6.34 -15.80
N PHE A 195 -5.30 -5.60 -14.70
CA PHE A 195 -4.36 -5.81 -13.59
C PHE A 195 -4.38 -7.28 -13.10
N LEU A 196 -5.57 -7.80 -12.81
CA LEU A 196 -5.71 -9.18 -12.31
C LEU A 196 -5.30 -10.23 -13.33
N ALA A 197 -5.50 -9.99 -14.63
CA ALA A 197 -4.99 -10.86 -15.67
C ALA A 197 -3.45 -10.87 -15.70
N GLY A 198 -2.81 -9.71 -15.59
CA GLY A 198 -1.36 -9.59 -15.47
C GLY A 198 -0.81 -10.30 -14.23
N VAL A 199 -1.46 -10.13 -13.08
CA VAL A 199 -1.11 -10.85 -11.84
C VAL A 199 -1.18 -12.37 -12.04
N ARG A 200 -2.25 -12.86 -12.65
CA ARG A 200 -2.41 -14.31 -12.94
C ARG A 200 -1.38 -14.82 -13.94
N ALA A 201 -0.96 -14.00 -14.89
CA ALA A 201 0.12 -14.31 -15.83
C ALA A 201 1.50 -14.31 -15.17
N GLY A 202 1.61 -13.84 -13.91
CA GLY A 202 2.85 -13.86 -13.14
C GLY A 202 3.69 -12.60 -13.28
N ALA A 203 3.08 -11.43 -13.51
CA ALA A 203 3.79 -10.14 -13.56
C ALA A 203 4.56 -9.87 -12.26
N PHE A 204 3.94 -10.21 -11.10
CA PHE A 204 4.64 -10.19 -9.82
C PHE A 204 5.24 -11.55 -9.47
N THR A 205 6.39 -11.53 -8.82
CA THR A 205 7.07 -12.72 -8.31
C THR A 205 7.73 -12.46 -6.96
N ILE A 206 8.39 -13.47 -6.40
CA ILE A 206 9.14 -13.35 -5.15
C ILE A 206 10.46 -12.59 -5.38
N PRO A 207 10.97 -11.87 -4.36
CA PRO A 207 12.27 -11.19 -4.45
C PRO A 207 13.39 -12.11 -4.92
N GLY A 208 14.15 -11.64 -5.93
CA GLY A 208 15.26 -12.37 -6.52
C GLY A 208 14.89 -13.28 -7.70
N ASP A 209 13.62 -13.36 -8.08
CA ASP A 209 13.12 -14.14 -9.24
C ASP A 209 12.60 -13.21 -10.36
N GLY A 210 12.92 -11.94 -10.30
CA GLY A 210 12.53 -10.90 -11.26
C GLY A 210 13.72 -10.02 -11.67
N CYS A 211 13.45 -8.74 -11.89
CA CYS A 211 14.44 -7.79 -12.39
C CYS A 211 14.98 -6.79 -11.36
N ILE A 212 14.46 -6.79 -10.14
CA ILE A 212 14.81 -5.76 -9.14
C ILE A 212 16.11 -6.15 -8.44
N ASN A 213 17.10 -5.24 -8.45
CA ASN A 213 18.28 -5.39 -7.63
C ASN A 213 18.00 -4.87 -6.21
N TYR A 214 17.87 -5.78 -5.25
CA TYR A 214 17.53 -5.45 -3.86
C TYR A 214 18.70 -4.98 -3.01
N ASP A 215 19.95 -5.34 -3.34
CA ASP A 215 21.13 -5.03 -2.51
C ASP A 215 21.22 -3.51 -2.20
N PRO A 216 21.18 -2.61 -3.18
CA PRO A 216 21.23 -1.18 -2.89
C PRO A 216 19.98 -0.64 -2.18
N ILE A 217 18.80 -1.26 -2.39
CA ILE A 217 17.56 -0.89 -1.68
C ILE A 217 17.68 -1.23 -0.20
N PHE A 218 18.13 -2.44 0.13
CA PHE A 218 18.33 -2.87 1.52
C PHE A 218 19.37 -2.01 2.21
N LYS A 219 20.46 -1.66 1.49
CA LYS A 219 21.46 -0.77 2.07
C LYS A 219 20.90 0.59 2.46
N VAL A 220 20.06 1.20 1.62
CA VAL A 220 19.41 2.49 1.96
C VAL A 220 18.49 2.35 3.17
N LEU A 221 17.71 1.28 3.26
CA LEU A 221 16.82 1.01 4.40
C LEU A 221 17.64 0.79 5.68
N GLU A 222 18.68 -0.04 5.63
CA GLU A 222 19.56 -0.33 6.76
C GLU A 222 20.28 0.93 7.26
N ASP A 223 20.87 1.72 6.35
CA ASP A 223 21.58 2.97 6.68
C ASP A 223 20.63 4.00 7.34
N ALA A 224 19.35 3.94 7.04
CA ALA A 224 18.30 4.77 7.65
C ALA A 224 17.75 4.20 8.97
N GLY A 225 18.14 3.00 9.36
CA GLY A 225 17.69 2.33 10.59
C GLY A 225 16.30 1.69 10.50
N TYR A 226 15.87 1.32 9.31
CA TYR A 226 14.60 0.63 9.09
C TYR A 226 14.65 -0.81 9.62
#